data_ac6e9b74de30235e80f94ccc3e0bf3ef
#
_entry.id   ac6e9b74de30235e80f94ccc3e0bf3ef
#
_cell.length_a   1.000
_cell.length_b   1.000
_cell.length_c   1.000
_cell.angle_alpha   90.00
_cell.angle_beta   90.00
_cell.angle_gamma   90.00
#
_symmetry.space_group_name_H-M   'P 1'
#
loop_
_entity.id
_entity.type
_entity.pdbx_description
1 polymer ?
#
loop_
_entity_poly.entity_id
_entity_poly.type
_entity_poly.pdbx_seq_one_letter_code
_entity_poly.pdbx_strand_id
1 'polypeptide(L)'
;MSPPSEAKKGVDYIIRDPEVYRNQKVLIAGGGDSALDWTIVLADIAEQLTLIHRRNEFRGALDSVEKVQVLKDQGKIHLITPAEVTALIGGVALESVTVVQEVTSKNIAVDRFIPLFGLTPKLGPIADWGLEIEKNAIKVDNSLDYQTNIPGIYAIGDVNTYPGKLKLILCGFHEATLMCQSAYQRIHPGKRNVLKYTTVSG
;
A
#
# COMPACT_ATOMS: atom_id res chain seq x y z
N MET A 1 6.94 -4.17 13.15
CA MET A 1 7.94 -5.23 12.91
C MET A 1 8.86 -4.73 11.81
N SER A 2 10.14 -4.53 12.09
CA SER A 2 11.13 -4.16 11.06
C SER A 2 11.46 -5.41 10.24
N PRO A 3 11.62 -5.32 8.92
CA PRO A 3 12.09 -6.45 8.13
C PRO A 3 13.48 -6.87 8.60
N PRO A 4 13.81 -8.16 8.57
CA PRO A 4 15.17 -8.62 8.88
C PRO A 4 16.17 -7.92 7.96
N SER A 5 17.32 -7.53 8.51
CA SER A 5 18.33 -6.66 7.88
C SER A 5 19.06 -7.26 6.67
N GLU A 6 18.76 -8.49 6.28
CA GLU A 6 19.27 -9.14 5.09
C GLU A 6 18.10 -9.70 4.28
N ALA A 7 17.96 -9.23 3.03
CA ALA A 7 16.98 -9.74 2.08
C ALA A 7 17.34 -11.18 1.74
N LYS A 8 16.75 -12.16 2.45
CA LYS A 8 16.88 -13.58 2.08
C LYS A 8 16.26 -13.78 0.69
N LYS A 9 16.96 -14.55 -0.15
CA LYS A 9 16.36 -15.01 -1.41
C LYS A 9 15.05 -15.74 -1.11
N GLY A 10 13.95 -15.30 -1.72
CA GLY A 10 12.61 -15.83 -1.45
C GLY A 10 11.71 -14.89 -0.62
N VAL A 11 12.18 -13.68 -0.25
CA VAL A 11 11.35 -12.64 0.34
C VAL A 11 11.16 -11.50 -0.66
N ASP A 12 9.94 -11.28 -1.12
CA ASP A 12 9.61 -10.33 -2.17
C ASP A 12 8.69 -9.23 -1.61
N TYR A 13 9.13 -7.97 -1.66
CA TYR A 13 8.35 -6.81 -1.22
C TYR A 13 7.54 -6.18 -2.35
N ILE A 14 7.85 -6.51 -3.60
CA ILE A 14 7.20 -6.00 -4.80
C ILE A 14 7.08 -7.15 -5.79
N ILE A 15 5.88 -7.40 -6.29
CA ILE A 15 5.61 -8.35 -7.36
C ILE A 15 5.67 -7.57 -8.69
N ARG A 16 6.59 -7.94 -9.56
CA ARG A 16 6.74 -7.34 -10.91
C ARG A 16 6.19 -8.25 -11.99
N ASP A 17 6.40 -9.54 -11.82
CA ASP A 17 5.94 -10.58 -12.74
C ASP A 17 5.35 -11.72 -11.89
N PRO A 18 4.03 -11.97 -11.98
CA PRO A 18 3.39 -13.04 -11.22
C PRO A 18 3.85 -14.44 -11.66
N GLU A 19 4.36 -14.61 -12.87
CA GLU A 19 4.78 -15.93 -13.38
C GLU A 19 6.00 -16.51 -12.64
N VAL A 20 6.79 -15.68 -11.97
CA VAL A 20 7.92 -16.18 -11.15
C VAL A 20 7.49 -17.00 -9.95
N TYR A 21 6.20 -16.95 -9.59
CA TYR A 21 5.60 -17.72 -8.49
C TYR A 21 4.97 -19.05 -8.96
N ARG A 22 5.01 -19.35 -10.25
CA ARG A 22 4.47 -20.59 -10.81
C ARG A 22 5.17 -21.79 -10.20
N ASN A 23 4.36 -22.76 -9.77
CA ASN A 23 4.83 -23.99 -9.11
C ASN A 23 5.65 -23.72 -7.83
N GLN A 24 5.41 -22.56 -7.14
CA GLN A 24 6.05 -22.22 -5.89
C GLN A 24 5.02 -22.28 -4.74
N LYS A 25 5.50 -22.61 -3.54
CA LYS A 25 4.75 -22.47 -2.29
C LYS A 25 4.90 -21.04 -1.81
N VAL A 26 3.82 -20.28 -1.91
CA VAL A 26 3.80 -18.84 -1.64
C VAL A 26 3.02 -18.54 -0.37
N LEU A 27 3.57 -17.68 0.48
CA LEU A 27 2.87 -17.13 1.63
C LEU A 27 2.81 -15.62 1.51
N ILE A 28 1.58 -15.09 1.51
CA ILE A 28 1.30 -13.64 1.58
C ILE A 28 0.89 -13.31 3.01
N ALA A 29 1.50 -12.25 3.58
CA ALA A 29 1.08 -11.72 4.87
C ALA A 29 0.60 -10.27 4.73
N GLY A 30 -0.69 -10.06 5.00
CA GLY A 30 -1.31 -8.74 4.88
C GLY A 30 -2.84 -8.82 4.96
N GLY A 31 -3.51 -7.66 4.94
CA GLY A 31 -4.98 -7.61 5.04
C GLY A 31 -5.59 -6.35 4.44
N GLY A 32 -4.82 -5.62 3.62
CA GLY A 32 -5.29 -4.53 2.78
C GLY A 32 -5.43 -4.96 1.32
N ASP A 33 -5.84 -4.03 0.44
CA ASP A 33 -6.12 -4.29 -0.97
C ASP A 33 -4.98 -5.03 -1.67
N SER A 34 -3.73 -4.59 -1.51
CA SER A 34 -2.58 -5.25 -2.15
C SER A 34 -2.45 -6.73 -1.79
N ALA A 35 -2.72 -7.11 -0.52
CA ALA A 35 -2.62 -8.50 -0.11
C ALA A 35 -3.75 -9.34 -0.70
N LEU A 36 -4.97 -8.81 -0.75
CA LEU A 36 -6.12 -9.49 -1.31
C LEU A 36 -6.00 -9.63 -2.83
N ASP A 37 -5.62 -8.56 -3.53
CA ASP A 37 -5.49 -8.55 -4.99
C ASP A 37 -4.41 -9.54 -5.46
N TRP A 38 -3.24 -9.53 -4.80
CA TRP A 38 -2.18 -10.49 -5.13
C TRP A 38 -2.55 -11.93 -4.74
N THR A 39 -3.34 -12.13 -3.68
CA THR A 39 -3.88 -13.46 -3.37
C THR A 39 -4.80 -13.96 -4.48
N ILE A 40 -5.68 -13.10 -5.00
CA ILE A 40 -6.58 -13.45 -6.10
C ILE A 40 -5.78 -13.80 -7.37
N VAL A 41 -4.79 -13.00 -7.71
CA VAL A 41 -3.95 -13.22 -8.91
C VAL A 41 -3.13 -14.50 -8.80
N LEU A 42 -2.49 -14.74 -7.64
CA LEU A 42 -1.58 -15.87 -7.48
C LEU A 42 -2.29 -17.21 -7.18
N ALA A 43 -3.60 -17.20 -6.89
CA ALA A 43 -4.36 -18.41 -6.58
C ALA A 43 -4.39 -19.46 -7.70
N ASP A 44 -4.26 -19.02 -8.98
CA ASP A 44 -4.24 -19.90 -10.14
C ASP A 44 -2.80 -20.10 -10.70
N ILE A 45 -1.79 -19.50 -10.06
CA ILE A 45 -0.39 -19.53 -10.51
C ILE A 45 0.48 -20.37 -9.58
N ALA A 46 0.38 -20.11 -8.27
CA ALA A 46 1.18 -20.80 -7.27
C ALA A 46 0.79 -22.28 -7.13
N GLU A 47 1.76 -23.13 -6.76
CA GLU A 47 1.47 -24.53 -6.40
C GLU A 47 0.63 -24.59 -5.13
N GLN A 48 1.00 -23.78 -4.15
CA GLN A 48 0.29 -23.64 -2.88
C GLN A 48 0.33 -22.17 -2.46
N LEU A 49 -0.83 -21.60 -2.16
CA LEU A 49 -0.94 -20.22 -1.71
C LEU A 49 -1.53 -20.15 -0.30
N THR A 50 -0.83 -19.48 0.60
CA THR A 50 -1.30 -19.21 1.95
C THR A 50 -1.42 -17.71 2.17
N LEU A 51 -2.60 -17.25 2.59
CA LEU A 51 -2.82 -15.87 3.05
C LEU A 51 -2.90 -15.84 4.58
N ILE A 52 -2.10 -14.98 5.19
CA ILE A 52 -2.10 -14.76 6.64
C ILE A 52 -2.47 -13.32 6.95
N HIS A 53 -3.38 -13.13 7.90
CA HIS A 53 -3.69 -11.82 8.43
C HIS A 53 -3.81 -11.86 9.96
N ARG A 54 -3.28 -10.80 10.62
CA ARG A 54 -3.25 -10.69 12.10
C ARG A 54 -4.62 -10.43 12.75
N ARG A 55 -5.65 -10.13 11.97
CA ARG A 55 -7.03 -9.88 12.42
C ARG A 55 -8.00 -10.81 11.70
N ASN A 56 -9.19 -10.97 12.25
CA ASN A 56 -10.26 -11.70 11.56
C ASN A 56 -10.84 -10.91 10.38
N GLU A 57 -10.80 -9.57 10.45
CA GLU A 57 -11.38 -8.69 9.46
C GLU A 57 -10.31 -8.08 8.56
N PHE A 58 -10.54 -8.11 7.26
CA PHE A 58 -9.72 -7.45 6.26
C PHE A 58 -10.10 -5.97 6.11
N ARG A 59 -9.15 -5.14 5.64
CA ARG A 59 -9.37 -3.71 5.38
C ARG A 59 -9.46 -3.37 3.90
N GLY A 60 -9.33 -4.36 3.03
CA GLY A 60 -9.45 -4.18 1.59
C GLY A 60 -10.91 -4.08 1.14
N ALA A 61 -11.12 -3.84 -0.16
CA ALA A 61 -12.42 -3.73 -0.79
C ALA A 61 -13.26 -4.99 -0.55
N LEU A 62 -14.56 -4.81 -0.30
CA LEU A 62 -15.48 -5.93 0.01
C LEU A 62 -15.48 -6.98 -1.10
N ASP A 63 -15.48 -6.57 -2.36
CA ASP A 63 -15.42 -7.47 -3.52
C ASP A 63 -14.17 -8.36 -3.49
N SER A 64 -12.98 -7.80 -3.14
CA SER A 64 -11.74 -8.59 -3.00
C SER A 64 -11.80 -9.54 -1.81
N VAL A 65 -12.43 -9.13 -0.70
CA VAL A 65 -12.64 -9.99 0.47
C VAL A 65 -13.54 -11.18 0.12
N GLU A 66 -14.65 -10.93 -0.58
CA GLU A 66 -15.56 -11.99 -1.03
C GLU A 66 -14.88 -12.98 -1.97
N LYS A 67 -14.10 -12.50 -2.93
CA LYS A 67 -13.31 -13.35 -3.84
C LYS A 67 -12.31 -14.24 -3.09
N VAL A 68 -11.59 -13.69 -2.12
CA VAL A 68 -10.64 -14.45 -1.29
C VAL A 68 -11.38 -15.52 -0.48
N GLN A 69 -12.57 -15.24 0.05
CA GLN A 69 -13.38 -16.23 0.76
C GLN A 69 -13.83 -17.35 -0.17
N VAL A 70 -14.27 -17.04 -1.38
CA VAL A 70 -14.64 -18.05 -2.39
C VAL A 70 -13.43 -18.95 -2.73
N LEU A 71 -12.24 -18.37 -2.93
CA LEU A 71 -11.03 -19.13 -3.20
C LEU A 71 -10.65 -20.07 -2.06
N LYS A 72 -10.83 -19.63 -0.80
CA LYS A 72 -10.64 -20.46 0.39
C LYS A 72 -11.63 -21.62 0.40
N ASP A 73 -12.92 -21.33 0.16
CA ASP A 73 -14.00 -22.34 0.21
C ASP A 73 -13.84 -23.38 -0.93
N GLN A 74 -13.26 -22.99 -2.06
CA GLN A 74 -12.86 -23.86 -3.17
C GLN A 74 -11.58 -24.68 -2.87
N GLY A 75 -10.89 -24.43 -1.76
CA GLY A 75 -9.62 -25.08 -1.43
C GLY A 75 -8.43 -24.62 -2.28
N LYS A 76 -8.56 -23.51 -3.04
CA LYS A 76 -7.49 -22.96 -3.86
C LYS A 76 -6.42 -22.22 -3.04
N ILE A 77 -6.79 -21.76 -1.87
CA ILE A 77 -5.87 -21.07 -0.94
C ILE A 77 -6.05 -21.56 0.49
N HIS A 78 -5.01 -21.45 1.28
CA HIS A 78 -5.07 -21.59 2.74
C HIS A 78 -5.19 -20.20 3.39
N LEU A 79 -6.27 -19.95 4.11
CA LEU A 79 -6.47 -18.72 4.85
C LEU A 79 -6.27 -18.98 6.35
N ILE A 80 -5.35 -18.23 6.99
CA ILE A 80 -5.03 -18.35 8.41
C ILE A 80 -5.22 -16.98 9.07
N THR A 81 -6.31 -16.84 9.83
CA THR A 81 -6.66 -15.63 10.57
C THR A 81 -7.30 -15.98 11.91
N PRO A 82 -7.04 -15.25 12.99
CA PRO A 82 -5.96 -14.28 13.15
C PRO A 82 -4.61 -15.00 13.31
N ALA A 83 -3.56 -14.53 12.60
CA ALA A 83 -2.24 -15.11 12.71
C ALA A 83 -1.13 -14.12 12.30
N GLU A 84 0.06 -14.31 12.83
CA GLU A 84 1.23 -13.48 12.55
C GLU A 84 2.43 -14.33 12.15
N VAL A 85 3.23 -13.79 11.21
CA VAL A 85 4.56 -14.34 10.90
C VAL A 85 5.56 -13.77 11.89
N THR A 86 6.25 -14.64 12.63
CA THR A 86 7.20 -14.23 13.69
C THR A 86 8.64 -14.49 13.34
N ALA A 87 8.94 -15.46 12.47
CA ALA A 87 10.29 -15.75 12.03
C ALA A 87 10.33 -16.26 10.58
N LEU A 88 11.48 -16.04 9.94
CA LEU A 88 11.85 -16.58 8.63
C LEU A 88 13.00 -17.58 8.84
N ILE A 89 12.81 -18.80 8.37
CA ILE A 89 13.75 -19.90 8.51
C ILE A 89 14.35 -20.22 7.14
N GLY A 90 15.65 -20.48 7.11
CA GLY A 90 16.45 -20.83 5.92
C GLY A 90 17.81 -20.19 5.98
N GLY A 91 18.72 -20.68 5.14
CA GLY A 91 20.08 -20.15 4.99
C GLY A 91 20.12 -19.02 3.95
N VAL A 92 20.71 -19.30 2.78
CA VAL A 92 20.77 -18.38 1.63
C VAL A 92 19.39 -18.15 1.02
N ALA A 93 18.54 -19.16 1.04
CA ALA A 93 17.16 -19.11 0.56
C ALA A 93 16.19 -19.34 1.73
N LEU A 94 14.95 -18.87 1.54
CA LEU A 94 13.84 -19.13 2.45
C LEU A 94 13.41 -20.61 2.30
N GLU A 95 13.16 -21.28 3.42
CA GLU A 95 12.70 -22.66 3.49
C GLU A 95 11.34 -22.77 4.17
N SER A 96 11.12 -21.96 5.20
CA SER A 96 9.85 -21.92 5.91
C SER A 96 9.65 -20.62 6.67
N VAL A 97 8.43 -20.37 7.10
CA VAL A 97 8.06 -19.26 8.00
C VAL A 97 7.44 -19.81 9.27
N THR A 98 7.76 -19.20 10.40
CA THR A 98 7.09 -19.46 11.66
C THR A 98 5.85 -18.60 11.76
N VAL A 99 4.70 -19.24 11.94
CA VAL A 99 3.40 -18.59 12.08
C VAL A 99 2.86 -18.86 13.47
N VAL A 100 2.42 -17.82 14.14
CA VAL A 100 1.75 -17.89 15.45
C VAL A 100 0.27 -17.58 15.27
N GLN A 101 -0.56 -18.50 15.72
CA GLN A 101 -2.00 -18.36 15.80
C GLN A 101 -2.42 -18.61 17.25
N GLU A 102 -2.96 -17.58 17.90
CA GLU A 102 -3.25 -17.59 19.34
C GLU A 102 -2.00 -17.95 20.16
N VAL A 103 -1.96 -19.14 20.76
CA VAL A 103 -0.82 -19.65 21.54
C VAL A 103 -0.03 -20.75 20.81
N THR A 104 -0.45 -21.08 19.60
CA THR A 104 0.16 -22.17 18.82
C THR A 104 1.12 -21.60 17.79
N SER A 105 2.33 -22.14 17.77
CA SER A 105 3.36 -21.82 16.78
C SER A 105 3.57 -23.01 15.85
N LYS A 106 3.61 -22.76 14.53
CA LYS A 106 3.92 -23.78 13.53
C LYS A 106 4.82 -23.23 12.43
N ASN A 107 5.64 -24.09 11.86
CA ASN A 107 6.43 -23.76 10.67
C ASN A 107 5.66 -24.19 9.42
N ILE A 108 5.55 -23.28 8.46
CA ILE A 108 4.96 -23.51 7.14
C ILE A 108 6.08 -23.49 6.13
N ALA A 109 6.28 -24.60 5.40
CA ALA A 109 7.25 -24.66 4.32
C ALA A 109 6.81 -23.76 3.17
N VAL A 110 7.71 -22.87 2.72
CA VAL A 110 7.45 -21.90 1.64
C VAL A 110 8.72 -21.64 0.85
N ASP A 111 8.56 -21.42 -0.47
CA ASP A 111 9.63 -20.96 -1.36
C ASP A 111 9.67 -19.44 -1.42
N ARG A 112 8.50 -18.79 -1.23
CA ARG A 112 8.33 -17.35 -1.32
C ARG A 112 7.49 -16.78 -0.19
N PHE A 113 7.95 -15.68 0.36
CA PHE A 113 7.22 -14.88 1.34
C PHE A 113 7.02 -13.45 0.86
N ILE A 114 5.78 -12.98 0.86
CA ILE A 114 5.39 -11.66 0.35
C ILE A 114 4.74 -10.88 1.51
N PRO A 115 5.50 -10.04 2.23
CA PRO A 115 4.96 -9.20 3.30
C PRO A 115 4.33 -7.93 2.74
N LEU A 116 2.99 -7.85 2.78
CA LEU A 116 2.21 -6.70 2.33
C LEU A 116 1.53 -6.01 3.54
N PHE A 117 2.35 -5.53 4.47
CA PHE A 117 1.88 -4.94 5.73
C PHE A 117 1.36 -3.50 5.59
N GLY A 118 1.38 -2.94 4.40
CA GLY A 118 1.09 -1.53 4.11
C GLY A 118 2.30 -0.64 4.30
N LEU A 119 2.15 0.61 3.87
CA LEU A 119 3.18 1.63 3.98
C LEU A 119 2.87 2.55 5.16
N THR A 120 3.88 2.84 5.96
CA THR A 120 3.83 3.90 6.96
C THR A 120 4.59 5.11 6.41
N PRO A 121 3.93 6.23 6.15
CA PRO A 121 4.61 7.44 5.67
C PRO A 121 5.71 7.86 6.64
N LYS A 122 6.89 8.15 6.12
CA LYS A 122 7.98 8.79 6.84
C LYS A 122 8.32 10.08 6.13
N LEU A 123 8.04 11.21 6.76
CA LEU A 123 8.28 12.53 6.18
C LEU A 123 9.77 12.89 6.11
N GLY A 124 10.61 12.17 6.87
CA GLY A 124 12.05 12.45 6.91
C GLY A 124 12.33 13.91 7.30
N PRO A 125 13.29 14.59 6.65
CA PRO A 125 13.63 15.98 6.95
C PRO A 125 12.48 16.98 6.79
N ILE A 126 11.45 16.64 5.98
CA ILE A 126 10.27 17.50 5.78
C ILE A 126 9.52 17.73 7.11
N ALA A 127 9.61 16.79 8.04
CA ALA A 127 8.99 16.94 9.37
C ALA A 127 9.54 18.15 10.17
N ASP A 128 10.76 18.57 9.85
CA ASP A 128 11.48 19.64 10.55
C ASP A 128 11.32 21.01 9.85
N TRP A 129 10.54 21.11 8.78
CA TRP A 129 10.34 22.35 8.03
C TRP A 129 9.34 23.34 8.67
N GLY A 130 8.80 23.03 9.85
CA GLY A 130 7.80 23.84 10.52
C GLY A 130 6.40 23.74 9.90
N LEU A 131 6.16 22.68 9.14
CA LEU A 131 4.84 22.36 8.60
C LEU A 131 3.92 21.77 9.67
N GLU A 132 2.62 22.08 9.61
CA GLU A 132 1.64 21.40 10.44
C GLU A 132 1.50 19.95 9.99
N ILE A 133 1.76 19.01 10.92
CA ILE A 133 1.70 17.58 10.67
C ILE A 133 0.59 16.96 11.51
N GLU A 134 -0.26 16.17 10.87
CA GLU A 134 -1.31 15.39 11.52
C GLU A 134 -1.22 13.93 11.03
N LYS A 135 -1.14 12.95 11.97
CA LYS A 135 -1.09 11.51 11.65
C LYS A 135 -0.03 11.12 10.60
N ASN A 136 1.18 11.68 10.72
CA ASN A 136 2.30 11.51 9.79
C ASN A 136 2.01 12.00 8.36
N ALA A 137 1.12 12.97 8.20
CA ALA A 137 0.83 13.62 6.92
C ALA A 137 0.83 15.15 7.09
N ILE A 138 1.14 15.87 6.02
CA ILE A 138 1.21 17.32 6.00
C ILE A 138 -0.22 17.87 5.92
N LYS A 139 -0.63 18.65 6.91
CA LYS A 139 -1.94 19.30 6.91
C LYS A 139 -2.00 20.40 5.87
N VAL A 140 -3.07 20.45 5.10
CA VAL A 140 -3.31 21.44 4.05
C VAL A 140 -4.73 21.99 4.12
N ASP A 141 -4.93 23.17 3.55
CA ASP A 141 -6.27 23.74 3.34
C ASP A 141 -6.80 23.27 1.97
N ASN A 142 -7.76 22.37 2.00
CA ASN A 142 -8.40 21.86 0.78
C ASN A 142 -9.53 22.74 0.25
N SER A 143 -9.91 23.79 0.99
CA SER A 143 -10.95 24.73 0.56
C SER A 143 -10.45 25.69 -0.53
N LEU A 144 -9.14 25.84 -0.65
CA LEU A 144 -8.49 26.75 -1.60
C LEU A 144 -7.63 25.98 -2.62
N ASP A 145 -6.49 25.43 -2.19
CA ASP A 145 -5.46 25.06 -3.13
C ASP A 145 -4.44 24.02 -2.61
N TYR A 146 -4.71 23.38 -1.48
CA TYR A 146 -3.79 22.45 -0.82
C TYR A 146 -2.49 23.10 -0.32
N GLN A 147 -2.52 24.37 -0.01
CA GLN A 147 -1.42 25.09 0.62
C GLN A 147 -1.25 24.64 2.08
N THR A 148 -0.01 24.58 2.52
CA THR A 148 0.34 24.30 3.92
C THR A 148 0.20 25.58 4.76
N ASN A 149 0.49 25.48 6.07
CA ASN A 149 0.61 26.65 6.95
C ASN A 149 1.72 27.63 6.51
N ILE A 150 2.65 27.21 5.66
CA ILE A 150 3.73 28.08 5.14
C ILE A 150 3.37 28.53 3.72
N PRO A 151 3.19 29.84 3.48
CA PRO A 151 2.83 30.37 2.17
C PRO A 151 3.81 30.00 1.08
N GLY A 152 3.31 29.42 -0.02
CA GLY A 152 4.11 28.99 -1.17
C GLY A 152 4.60 27.56 -1.08
N ILE A 153 4.31 26.85 0.02
CA ILE A 153 4.51 25.39 0.13
C ILE A 153 3.17 24.71 0.01
N TYR A 154 3.07 23.76 -0.89
CA TYR A 154 1.89 22.95 -1.16
C TYR A 154 2.22 21.50 -0.91
N ALA A 155 1.23 20.70 -0.49
CA ALA A 155 1.37 19.26 -0.37
C ALA A 155 0.18 18.58 -1.03
N ILE A 156 0.44 17.64 -1.93
CA ILE A 156 -0.55 16.93 -2.73
C ILE A 156 -0.32 15.41 -2.68
N GLY A 157 -1.35 14.62 -3.00
CA GLY A 157 -1.27 13.17 -2.99
C GLY A 157 -1.27 12.57 -1.57
N ASP A 158 -0.65 11.42 -1.40
CA ASP A 158 -0.71 10.63 -0.16
C ASP A 158 0.02 11.25 1.02
N VAL A 159 0.89 12.25 0.75
CA VAL A 159 1.68 12.94 1.78
C VAL A 159 0.86 13.95 2.58
N ASN A 160 -0.27 14.43 2.03
CA ASN A 160 -1.11 15.42 2.69
C ASN A 160 -2.27 14.81 3.48
N THR A 161 -2.90 15.65 4.33
CA THR A 161 -4.13 15.34 5.04
C THR A 161 -5.02 16.57 5.16
N TYR A 162 -6.33 16.32 5.08
CA TYR A 162 -7.42 17.29 5.28
C TYR A 162 -8.73 16.53 5.57
N PRO A 163 -9.79 17.18 6.07
CA PRO A 163 -11.07 16.51 6.29
C PRO A 163 -11.63 15.88 5.01
N GLY A 164 -11.96 14.59 5.06
CA GLY A 164 -12.47 13.83 3.91
C GLY A 164 -11.42 13.34 2.92
N LYS A 165 -10.12 13.41 3.27
CA LYS A 165 -9.03 12.92 2.40
C LYS A 165 -9.19 11.46 2.02
N LEU A 166 -9.19 11.20 0.71
CA LEU A 166 -9.06 9.86 0.13
C LEU A 166 -7.67 9.70 -0.50
N LYS A 167 -6.98 8.62 -0.13
CA LYS A 167 -5.66 8.28 -0.67
C LYS A 167 -5.80 7.50 -1.98
N LEU A 168 -6.24 8.21 -3.01
CA LEU A 168 -6.42 7.70 -4.37
C LEU A 168 -5.57 8.50 -5.35
N ILE A 169 -5.03 7.83 -6.36
CA ILE A 169 -4.26 8.47 -7.43
C ILE A 169 -5.10 9.57 -8.10
N LEU A 170 -6.38 9.32 -8.35
CA LEU A 170 -7.32 10.29 -8.94
C LEU A 170 -7.42 11.56 -8.09
N CYS A 171 -7.51 11.43 -6.76
CA CYS A 171 -7.56 12.59 -5.86
C CYS A 171 -6.25 13.39 -5.93
N GLY A 172 -5.10 12.72 -5.98
CA GLY A 172 -3.80 13.37 -6.12
C GLY A 172 -3.68 14.18 -7.41
N PHE A 173 -4.19 13.70 -8.53
CA PHE A 173 -4.24 14.46 -9.80
C PHE A 173 -5.17 15.66 -9.72
N HIS A 174 -6.33 15.54 -9.08
CA HIS A 174 -7.23 16.66 -8.83
C HIS A 174 -6.56 17.74 -7.97
N GLU A 175 -5.93 17.34 -6.87
CA GLU A 175 -5.17 18.23 -5.99
C GLU A 175 -4.06 18.95 -6.75
N ALA A 176 -3.30 18.23 -7.60
CA ALA A 176 -2.26 18.82 -8.44
C ALA A 176 -2.81 19.91 -9.37
N THR A 177 -3.99 19.68 -9.95
CA THR A 177 -4.63 20.66 -10.85
C THR A 177 -4.94 21.97 -10.12
N LEU A 178 -5.54 21.90 -8.93
CA LEU A 178 -5.89 23.10 -8.15
C LEU A 178 -4.64 23.79 -7.62
N MET A 179 -3.67 23.04 -7.11
CA MET A 179 -2.37 23.57 -6.66
C MET A 179 -1.65 24.32 -7.77
N CYS A 180 -1.60 23.77 -8.99
CA CYS A 180 -0.93 24.43 -10.12
C CYS A 180 -1.56 25.79 -10.46
N GLN A 181 -2.88 25.91 -10.37
CA GLN A 181 -3.56 27.19 -10.60
C GLN A 181 -3.21 28.23 -9.55
N SER A 182 -3.20 27.83 -8.28
CA SER A 182 -2.81 28.71 -7.18
C SER A 182 -1.34 29.13 -7.29
N ALA A 183 -0.45 28.19 -7.56
CA ALA A 183 0.97 28.47 -7.75
C ALA A 183 1.19 29.44 -8.93
N TYR A 184 0.46 29.27 -10.04
CA TYR A 184 0.54 30.21 -11.18
C TYR A 184 0.14 31.63 -10.79
N GLN A 185 -0.98 31.79 -10.07
CA GLN A 185 -1.45 33.12 -9.61
C GLN A 185 -0.44 33.78 -8.67
N ARG A 186 0.20 32.98 -7.81
CA ARG A 186 1.23 33.46 -6.89
C ARG A 186 2.48 33.93 -7.61
N ILE A 187 2.92 33.20 -8.65
CA ILE A 187 4.11 33.54 -9.47
C ILE A 187 3.82 34.70 -10.39
N HIS A 188 2.57 34.87 -10.84
CA HIS A 188 2.14 35.88 -11.79
C HIS A 188 0.98 36.73 -11.24
N PRO A 189 1.23 37.57 -10.22
CA PRO A 189 0.19 38.41 -9.62
C PRO A 189 -0.49 39.30 -10.68
N GLY A 190 -1.82 39.33 -10.66
CA GLY A 190 -2.62 40.16 -11.59
C GLY A 190 -2.76 39.60 -13.01
N LYS A 191 -2.12 38.49 -13.36
CA LYS A 191 -2.35 37.82 -14.64
C LYS A 191 -3.51 36.84 -14.55
N ARG A 192 -4.46 36.94 -15.47
CA ARG A 192 -5.55 35.99 -15.59
C ARG A 192 -5.01 34.64 -16.10
N ASN A 193 -5.20 33.57 -15.35
CA ASN A 193 -4.96 32.22 -15.85
C ASN A 193 -6.17 31.81 -16.72
N VAL A 194 -5.94 31.58 -18.01
CA VAL A 194 -6.97 31.10 -18.94
C VAL A 194 -6.67 29.64 -19.26
N LEU A 195 -7.47 28.74 -18.76
CA LEU A 195 -7.42 27.34 -19.16
C LEU A 195 -7.84 27.19 -20.61
N LYS A 196 -6.93 26.75 -21.46
CA LYS A 196 -7.24 26.36 -22.84
C LYS A 196 -7.50 24.86 -22.88
N TYR A 197 -8.69 24.49 -23.25
CA TYR A 197 -9.02 23.08 -23.49
C TYR A 197 -8.58 22.68 -24.89
N THR A 198 -7.96 21.54 -25.04
CA THR A 198 -7.48 21.00 -26.32
C THR A 198 -8.60 20.78 -27.35
N THR A 199 -9.84 20.67 -26.90
CA THR A 199 -11.04 20.55 -27.74
C THR A 199 -11.45 21.88 -28.41
N VAL A 200 -10.86 23.02 -28.05
CA VAL A 200 -11.20 24.37 -28.56
C VAL A 200 -10.11 24.94 -29.44
N SER A 201 -8.98 24.28 -29.62
CA SER A 201 -7.88 24.65 -30.52
C SER A 201 -7.93 23.76 -31.76
N GLY A 202 -8.93 24.05 -32.62
CA GLY A 202 -8.96 23.66 -34.01
C GLY A 202 -8.53 24.86 -34.87
#